data_e8b6ef1619663debee417f6e58ac310c
#
_entry.id   e8b6ef1619663debee417f6e58ac310c
#
_cell.length_a   1.000
_cell.length_b   1.000
_cell.length_c   1.000
_cell.angle_alpha   90.00
_cell.angle_beta   90.00
_cell.angle_gamma   90.00
#
_symmetry.space_group_name_H-M   'P 1'
#
loop_
_entity.id
_entity.type
_entity.pdbx_description
1 polymer ?
#
loop_
_entity_poly.entity_id
_entity_poly.type
_entity_poly.pdbx_seq_one_letter_code
_entity_poly.pdbx_strand_id
1 'polypeptide(L)'
;DAEIWGAHNLLKSSLIAFVRQRTQTPETGADDTINEHKPTPRFFDPEILTIGFARRVAAYKRWNLLLTDVERLYRLIDDPERPVQFVFAGKAHPQDRTAKALL
;
A
#
# COMPACT_ATOMS: atom_id res chain seq x y z
N ASP A 1 6.54 5.08 25.33
CA ASP A 1 5.67 6.13 25.83
C ASP A 1 4.28 6.02 25.20
N ALA A 2 3.24 5.85 26.06
CA ALA A 2 1.87 5.62 25.65
C ALA A 2 1.26 6.79 24.85
N GLU A 3 1.65 8.03 25.15
CA GLU A 3 1.19 9.23 24.42
C GLU A 3 1.72 9.25 22.98
N ILE A 4 2.99 9.00 22.78
CA ILE A 4 3.61 8.95 21.47
C ILE A 4 3.00 7.82 20.65
N TRP A 5 2.80 6.67 21.26
CA TRP A 5 2.17 5.53 20.59
C TRP A 5 0.70 5.81 20.22
N GLY A 6 -0.04 6.47 21.09
CA GLY A 6 -1.40 6.91 20.81
C GLY A 6 -1.47 7.87 19.63
N ALA A 7 -0.59 8.88 19.58
CA ALA A 7 -0.49 9.82 18.47
C ALA A 7 -0.11 9.11 17.16
N HIS A 8 0.85 8.19 17.23
CA HIS A 8 1.25 7.38 16.07
C HIS A 8 0.06 6.57 15.50
N ASN A 9 -0.68 5.89 16.35
CA ASN A 9 -1.83 5.09 15.93
C ASN A 9 -2.94 5.92 15.32
N LEU A 10 -3.19 7.12 15.86
CA LEU A 10 -4.16 8.06 15.31
C LEU A 10 -3.77 8.51 13.89
N LEU A 11 -2.52 8.91 13.72
CA LEU A 11 -2.00 9.33 12.41
C LEU A 11 -1.98 8.18 11.41
N LYS A 12 -1.59 6.98 11.84
CA LYS A 12 -1.61 5.79 11.02
C LYS A 12 -3.03 5.43 10.56
N SER A 13 -4.00 5.47 11.45
CA SER A 13 -5.40 5.22 11.11
C SER A 13 -5.94 6.22 10.10
N SER A 14 -5.58 7.49 10.23
CA SER A 14 -5.93 8.54 9.26
C SER A 14 -5.29 8.29 7.88
N LEU A 15 -4.01 7.90 7.86
CA LEU A 15 -3.32 7.54 6.62
C LEU A 15 -3.99 6.34 5.94
N ILE A 16 -4.28 5.29 6.69
CA ILE A 16 -4.91 4.08 6.14
C ILE A 16 -6.31 4.37 5.59
N ALA A 17 -7.11 5.19 6.27
CA ALA A 17 -8.41 5.64 5.78
C ALA A 17 -8.28 6.39 4.45
N PHE A 18 -7.30 7.29 4.35
CA PHE A 18 -7.01 8.02 3.11
C PHE A 18 -6.59 7.09 1.96
N VAL A 19 -5.69 6.14 2.23
CA VAL A 19 -5.23 5.17 1.22
C VAL A 19 -6.39 4.31 0.75
N ARG A 20 -7.23 3.80 1.66
CA ARG A 20 -8.43 3.02 1.31
C ARG A 20 -9.36 3.80 0.38
N GLN A 21 -9.61 5.06 0.69
CA GLN A 21 -10.46 5.91 -0.14
C GLN A 21 -9.89 6.10 -1.56
N ARG A 22 -8.56 6.20 -1.68
CA ARG A 22 -7.89 6.38 -2.97
C ARG A 22 -7.77 5.11 -3.80
N THR A 23 -7.74 3.96 -3.17
CA THR A 23 -7.62 2.65 -3.84
C THR A 23 -8.97 2.02 -4.16
N GLN A 24 -10.05 2.50 -3.59
CA GLN A 24 -11.39 2.17 -4.01
C GLN A 24 -11.74 2.96 -5.28
N THR A 25 -11.23 2.49 -6.42
CA THR A 25 -11.81 2.88 -7.71
C THR A 25 -13.23 2.31 -7.76
N PRO A 26 -14.26 3.09 -8.12
CA PRO A 26 -15.56 2.51 -8.42
C PRO A 26 -15.39 1.61 -9.63
N GLU A 27 -15.46 0.31 -9.43
CA GLU A 27 -15.68 -0.62 -10.51
C GLU A 27 -17.08 -0.34 -11.05
N THR A 28 -17.17 0.47 -12.11
CA THR A 28 -18.33 0.59 -12.95
C THR A 28 -18.45 -0.70 -13.76
N GLY A 29 -19.15 -1.65 -13.19
CA GLY A 29 -19.41 -2.93 -13.84
C GLY A 29 -20.36 -3.73 -13.00
N ALA A 30 -21.66 -3.41 -13.14
CA ALA A 30 -22.72 -4.18 -12.55
C ALA A 30 -22.66 -5.65 -13.00
N ASP A 31 -22.55 -6.55 -12.06
CA ASP A 31 -23.35 -7.77 -12.06
C ASP A 31 -23.70 -8.12 -10.62
N ASP A 32 -24.91 -7.76 -10.25
CA ASP A 32 -25.58 -8.16 -9.02
C ASP A 32 -25.92 -9.66 -9.10
N THR A 33 -24.95 -10.50 -8.88
CA THR A 33 -25.24 -11.87 -8.48
C THR A 33 -24.66 -12.10 -7.09
N ILE A 34 -25.60 -12.13 -6.17
CA ILE A 34 -25.53 -12.48 -4.77
C ILE A 34 -24.59 -13.66 -4.53
N ASN A 35 -23.42 -13.38 -3.96
CA ASN A 35 -22.61 -14.37 -3.26
C ASN A 35 -22.22 -13.82 -1.90
N GLU A 36 -23.07 -14.08 -0.93
CA GLU A 36 -23.02 -13.59 0.45
C GLU A 36 -21.87 -14.15 1.31
N HIS A 37 -20.77 -14.62 0.78
CA HIS A 37 -19.66 -15.14 1.61
C HIS A 37 -18.27 -14.93 1.02
N LYS A 38 -18.03 -13.85 0.28
CA LYS A 38 -16.65 -13.47 -0.03
C LYS A 38 -16.19 -12.45 1.01
N PRO A 39 -15.23 -12.78 1.90
CA PRO A 39 -14.66 -11.77 2.78
C PRO A 39 -14.09 -10.67 1.89
N THR A 40 -14.65 -9.48 2.01
CA THR A 40 -14.09 -8.28 1.38
C THR A 40 -12.60 -8.24 1.71
N PRO A 41 -11.70 -8.20 0.73
CA PRO A 41 -10.27 -8.07 1.01
C PRO A 41 -10.10 -6.86 1.92
N ARG A 42 -9.61 -7.06 3.13
CA ARG A 42 -9.24 -5.96 4.03
C ARG A 42 -7.97 -5.32 3.46
N PHE A 43 -8.15 -4.48 2.45
CA PHE A 43 -7.06 -3.67 1.96
C PHE A 43 -6.66 -2.67 3.04
N PHE A 44 -5.43 -2.77 3.48
CA PHE A 44 -4.81 -1.91 4.49
C PHE A 44 -5.49 -1.92 5.86
N ASP A 45 -4.85 -2.55 6.81
CA ASP A 45 -5.28 -2.61 8.19
C ASP A 45 -4.37 -1.71 9.06
N PRO A 46 -4.91 -0.82 9.90
CA PRO A 46 -4.11 0.03 10.78
C PRO A 46 -3.32 -0.76 11.84
N GLU A 47 -3.72 -2.00 12.15
CA GLU A 47 -3.00 -2.86 13.10
C GLU A 47 -1.77 -3.54 12.48
N ILE A 48 -1.70 -3.63 11.16
CA ILE A 48 -0.58 -4.26 10.43
C ILE A 48 0.60 -3.30 10.31
N LEU A 49 1.83 -3.81 10.44
CA LEU A 49 3.04 -3.04 10.19
C LEU A 49 3.00 -2.45 8.77
N THR A 50 3.05 -1.13 8.69
CA THR A 50 2.98 -0.40 7.43
C THR A 50 4.32 0.23 7.09
N ILE A 51 4.85 -0.11 5.94
CA ILE A 51 6.08 0.49 5.40
C ILE A 51 5.69 1.45 4.28
N GLY A 52 5.97 2.73 4.49
CA GLY A 52 5.68 3.79 3.52
C GLY A 52 6.93 4.20 2.74
N PHE A 53 6.78 4.36 1.44
CA PHE A 53 7.78 4.96 0.58
C PHE A 53 7.15 6.05 -0.28
N ALA A 54 7.35 7.29 0.12
CA ALA A 54 6.74 8.46 -0.52
C ALA A 54 7.82 9.42 -1.01
N ARG A 55 8.21 9.32 -2.27
CA ARG A 55 9.28 10.13 -2.88
C ARG A 55 9.01 10.35 -4.36
N ARG A 56 9.67 11.35 -4.96
CA ARG A 56 9.69 11.49 -6.42
C ARG A 56 10.25 10.23 -7.04
N VAL A 57 9.59 9.72 -8.07
CA VAL A 57 10.07 8.55 -8.82
C VAL A 57 11.25 8.97 -9.68
N ALA A 58 12.40 8.43 -9.36
CA ALA A 58 13.65 8.63 -10.10
C ALA A 58 14.51 7.37 -9.96
N ALA A 59 15.28 7.01 -10.98
CA ALA A 59 16.04 5.77 -11.03
C ALA A 59 16.98 5.59 -9.83
N TYR A 60 17.67 6.65 -9.38
CA TYR A 60 18.60 6.58 -8.24
C TYR A 60 17.91 6.30 -6.90
N LYS A 61 16.59 6.45 -6.81
CA LYS A 61 15.81 6.18 -5.60
C LYS A 61 15.43 4.71 -5.44
N ARG A 62 15.77 3.89 -6.41
CA ARG A 62 15.64 2.43 -6.37
C ARG A 62 14.24 1.95 -6.00
N TRP A 63 13.22 2.51 -6.63
CA TRP A 63 11.83 2.13 -6.40
C TRP A 63 11.55 0.65 -6.61
N ASN A 64 12.27 0.03 -7.54
CA ASN A 64 12.13 -1.38 -7.90
C ASN A 64 12.96 -2.33 -7.02
N LEU A 65 13.74 -1.82 -6.06
CA LEU A 65 14.62 -2.66 -5.23
C LEU A 65 13.84 -3.75 -4.49
N LEU A 66 12.66 -3.42 -4.01
CA LEU A 66 11.79 -4.36 -3.31
C LEU A 66 11.33 -5.54 -4.20
N LEU A 67 11.28 -5.31 -5.50
CA LEU A 67 10.83 -6.30 -6.50
C LEU A 67 11.96 -7.19 -7.02
N THR A 68 13.20 -6.98 -6.58
CA THR A 68 14.34 -7.79 -7.00
C THR A 68 14.29 -9.22 -6.45
N ASP A 69 13.61 -9.41 -5.31
CA ASP A 69 13.37 -10.71 -4.71
C ASP A 69 11.87 -10.85 -4.37
N VAL A 70 11.11 -11.18 -5.39
CA VAL A 70 9.63 -11.25 -5.30
C VAL A 70 9.17 -12.36 -4.36
N GLU A 71 9.87 -13.49 -4.30
CA GLU A 71 9.50 -14.58 -3.40
C GLU A 71 9.65 -14.17 -1.94
N ARG A 72 10.71 -13.45 -1.62
CA ARG A 72 10.92 -12.91 -0.28
C ARG A 72 9.87 -11.87 0.09
N LEU A 73 9.53 -11.02 -0.86
CA LEU A 73 8.47 -10.03 -0.68
C LEU A 73 7.12 -10.71 -0.38
N TYR A 74 6.75 -11.74 -1.13
CA TYR A 74 5.52 -12.50 -0.88
C TYR A 74 5.50 -13.11 0.51
N ARG A 75 6.59 -13.72 0.96
CA ARG A 75 6.69 -14.29 2.32
C ARG A 75 6.50 -13.25 3.42
N LEU A 76 6.94 -12.01 3.19
CA LEU A 76 6.75 -10.92 4.14
C LEU A 76 5.31 -10.41 4.19
N ILE A 77 4.65 -10.34 3.03
CA ILE A 77 3.27 -9.83 2.93
C ILE A 77 2.27 -10.88 3.41
N ASP A 78 2.51 -12.14 3.12
CA ASP A 78 1.59 -13.26 3.37
C ASP A 78 1.87 -13.99 4.70
N ASP A 79 2.71 -13.44 5.57
CA ASP A 79 2.97 -14.00 6.89
C ASP A 79 1.75 -13.76 7.81
N PRO A 80 1.02 -14.83 8.22
CA PRO A 80 -0.20 -14.68 9.01
C PRO A 80 0.05 -14.22 10.44
N GLU A 81 1.26 -14.44 10.98
CA GLU A 81 1.61 -14.06 12.35
C GLU A 81 2.17 -12.64 12.43
N ARG A 82 2.87 -12.21 11.40
CA ARG A 82 3.52 -10.90 11.34
C ARG A 82 3.35 -10.25 9.96
N PRO A 83 2.12 -9.99 9.55
CA PRO A 83 1.87 -9.43 8.24
C PRO A 83 2.48 -8.03 8.09
N VAL A 84 2.93 -7.72 6.88
CA VAL A 84 3.48 -6.41 6.52
C VAL A 84 2.73 -5.88 5.31
N GLN A 85 2.44 -4.60 5.33
CA GLN A 85 1.82 -3.91 4.19
C GLN A 85 2.68 -2.74 3.72
N PHE A 86 2.60 -2.42 2.44
CA PHE A 86 3.40 -1.37 1.82
C PHE A 86 2.50 -0.30 1.21
N VAL A 87 2.88 0.95 1.40
CA VAL A 87 2.25 2.11 0.76
C VAL A 87 3.31 2.85 -0.06
N PHE A 88 3.13 2.87 -1.37
CA PHE A 88 3.97 3.63 -2.27
C PHE A 88 3.23 4.86 -2.77
N ALA A 89 3.87 6.00 -2.68
CA ALA A 89 3.35 7.25 -3.23
C ALA A 89 4.46 8.01 -3.93
N GLY A 90 4.21 8.45 -5.15
CA GLY A 90 5.20 9.19 -5.90
C GLY A 90 4.68 9.74 -7.20
N LYS A 91 5.46 10.66 -7.77
CA LYS A 91 5.20 11.25 -9.07
C LYS A 91 6.50 11.33 -9.85
N ALA A 92 6.48 10.87 -11.09
CA ALA A 92 7.58 11.05 -12.01
C ALA A 92 7.58 12.47 -12.60
N HIS A 93 8.78 12.98 -12.91
CA HIS A 93 8.87 14.22 -13.68
C HIS A 93 8.27 14.01 -15.08
N PRO A 94 7.52 14.98 -15.64
CA PRO A 94 6.86 14.83 -16.95
C PRO A 94 7.79 14.42 -18.08
N GLN A 95 9.05 14.81 -18.04
CA GLN A 95 10.07 14.53 -19.06
C GLN A 95 10.93 13.29 -18.75
N ASP A 96 10.80 12.70 -17.56
CA ASP A 96 11.57 11.52 -17.15
C ASP A 96 10.86 10.24 -17.59
N ARG A 97 11.24 9.75 -18.79
CA ARG A 97 10.68 8.51 -19.36
C ARG A 97 11.04 7.28 -18.57
N THR A 98 12.25 7.23 -18.03
CA THR A 98 12.73 6.09 -17.22
C THR A 98 11.94 6.01 -15.91
N ALA A 99 11.73 7.13 -15.23
CA ALA A 99 10.94 7.17 -14.02
C ALA A 99 9.47 6.80 -14.26
N LYS A 100 8.90 7.19 -15.41
CA LYS A 100 7.53 6.81 -15.80
C LYS A 100 7.37 5.32 -16.04
N ALA A 101 8.40 4.64 -16.52
CA ALA A 101 8.38 3.20 -16.74
C ALA A 101 8.46 2.39 -15.42
N LEU A 102 8.80 3.03 -14.30
CA LEU A 102 8.83 2.42 -12.97
C LEU A 102 7.49 2.51 -12.21
N LEU A 103 6.53 3.24 -12.73
CA LEU A 103 5.18 3.40 -12.18
C LEU A 103 4.21 2.42 -12.82
#